data_d9645d8d34b71d4b6cb43406e1711d29
#
_entry.id   d9645d8d34b71d4b6cb43406e1711d29
#
_cell.length_a   1.000
_cell.length_b   1.000
_cell.length_c   1.000
_cell.angle_alpha   90.00
_cell.angle_beta   90.00
_cell.angle_gamma   90.00
#
_symmetry.space_group_name_H-M   'P 1'
#
loop_
_entity.id
_entity.type
_entity.pdbx_description
1 polymer ?
#
loop_
_entity_poly.entity_id
_entity_poly.type
_entity_poly.pdbx_seq_one_letter_code
_entity_poly.pdbx_strand_id
1 'polypeptide(L)'
;RGISVKQRVAQPLSALIESGDVDSEDLRAAAGKILGPLRNCSHILLACTHYPAITGVLQELVSSETQFIDPASEMIDIVRRWRLPKTGGDVFLTTGDAASMRSSAAKAFGVMIAEVTTISI
;
A
#
# COMPACT_ATOMS: atom_id res chain seq x y z
N ARG A 1 -12.99 28.59 -1.33
CA ARG A 1 -13.02 27.64 -2.49
C ARG A 1 -13.26 26.25 -1.94
N GLY A 2 -14.33 25.56 -2.39
CA GLY A 2 -14.63 24.22 -1.97
C GLY A 2 -13.67 23.20 -2.60
N ILE A 3 -13.39 22.09 -1.87
CA ILE A 3 -12.66 20.94 -2.40
C ILE A 3 -13.70 19.98 -2.98
N SER A 4 -13.49 19.51 -4.22
CA SER A 4 -14.30 18.45 -4.83
C SER A 4 -13.64 17.12 -4.54
N VAL A 5 -14.36 16.19 -3.92
CA VAL A 5 -13.86 14.85 -3.59
C VAL A 5 -14.60 13.80 -4.40
N LYS A 6 -13.84 12.87 -5.00
CA LYS A 6 -14.36 11.67 -5.65
C LYS A 6 -13.81 10.45 -4.92
N GLN A 7 -14.64 9.44 -4.71
CA GLN A 7 -14.23 8.20 -4.05
C GLN A 7 -14.40 7.01 -4.98
N ARG A 8 -13.47 6.05 -4.88
CA ARG A 8 -13.52 4.76 -5.58
C ARG A 8 -13.16 3.62 -4.63
N VAL A 9 -13.89 2.53 -4.75
CA VAL A 9 -13.54 1.27 -4.07
C VAL A 9 -12.48 0.57 -4.90
N ALA A 10 -11.35 0.24 -4.29
CA ALA A 10 -10.21 -0.36 -4.95
C ALA A 10 -9.83 -1.72 -4.32
N GLN A 11 -10.79 -2.39 -3.67
CA GLN A 11 -10.61 -3.67 -2.99
C GLN A 11 -9.91 -4.76 -3.84
N PRO A 12 -10.19 -4.92 -5.15
CA PRO A 12 -9.49 -5.91 -5.96
C PRO A 12 -7.97 -5.75 -5.97
N LEU A 13 -7.47 -4.50 -5.86
CA LEU A 13 -6.02 -4.23 -5.85
C LEU A 13 -5.35 -4.74 -4.57
N SER A 14 -6.02 -4.64 -3.41
CA SER A 14 -5.46 -5.15 -2.15
C SER A 14 -5.22 -6.66 -2.21
N ALA A 15 -6.18 -7.42 -2.74
CA ALA A 15 -6.05 -8.87 -2.86
C ALA A 15 -4.92 -9.28 -3.82
N LEU A 16 -4.74 -8.57 -4.93
CA LEU A 16 -3.63 -8.80 -5.86
C LEU A 16 -2.28 -8.53 -5.18
N ILE A 17 -2.15 -7.39 -4.49
CA ILE A 17 -0.93 -7.03 -3.76
C ILE A 17 -0.61 -8.05 -2.68
N GLU A 18 -1.61 -8.50 -1.90
CA GLU A 18 -1.44 -9.53 -0.87
C GLU A 18 -0.97 -10.86 -1.45
N SER A 19 -1.38 -11.22 -2.67
CA SER A 19 -0.85 -12.39 -3.37
C SER A 19 0.57 -12.20 -3.90
N GLY A 20 1.13 -11.00 -3.78
CA GLY A 20 2.44 -10.60 -4.28
C GLY A 20 2.44 -10.16 -5.73
N ASP A 21 1.26 -9.88 -6.30
CA ASP A 21 1.13 -9.30 -7.63
C ASP A 21 1.19 -7.77 -7.53
N VAL A 22 2.27 -7.19 -8.03
CA VAL A 22 2.52 -5.74 -7.97
C VAL A 22 2.72 -5.10 -9.34
N ASP A 23 2.71 -5.88 -10.44
CA ASP A 23 3.02 -5.35 -11.78
C ASP A 23 2.40 -6.15 -12.95
N SER A 24 1.48 -7.07 -12.73
CA SER A 24 0.87 -7.85 -13.80
C SER A 24 -0.06 -7.02 -14.69
N GLU A 25 -0.37 -7.56 -15.88
CA GLU A 25 -1.39 -6.98 -16.77
C GLU A 25 -2.77 -6.96 -16.11
N ASP A 26 -3.11 -7.97 -15.31
CA ASP A 26 -4.37 -8.05 -14.58
C ASP A 26 -4.48 -6.94 -13.53
N LEU A 27 -3.40 -6.68 -12.78
CA LEU A 27 -3.32 -5.57 -11.84
C LEU A 27 -3.47 -4.23 -12.57
N ARG A 28 -2.76 -4.03 -13.69
CA ARG A 28 -2.83 -2.81 -14.51
C ARG A 28 -4.24 -2.59 -15.06
N ALA A 29 -4.88 -3.64 -15.55
CA ALA A 29 -6.24 -3.58 -16.08
C ALA A 29 -7.26 -3.24 -14.97
N ALA A 30 -7.14 -3.86 -13.79
CA ALA A 30 -7.99 -3.57 -12.64
C ALA A 30 -7.80 -2.12 -12.16
N ALA A 31 -6.55 -1.68 -11.99
CA ALA A 31 -6.20 -0.32 -11.60
C ALA A 31 -6.70 0.73 -12.62
N GLY A 32 -6.56 0.46 -13.90
CA GLY A 32 -7.03 1.35 -14.96
C GLY A 32 -8.55 1.58 -14.94
N LYS A 33 -9.34 0.53 -14.67
CA LYS A 33 -10.79 0.66 -14.50
C LYS A 33 -11.16 1.50 -13.28
N ILE A 34 -10.44 1.32 -12.17
CA ILE A 34 -10.68 2.03 -10.91
C ILE A 34 -10.26 3.50 -11.04
N LEU A 35 -9.08 3.77 -11.58
CA LEU A 35 -8.49 5.11 -11.68
C LEU A 35 -9.03 5.93 -12.85
N GLY A 36 -9.62 5.31 -13.86
CA GLY A 36 -10.11 6.02 -15.05
C GLY A 36 -10.90 7.29 -14.73
N PRO A 37 -11.90 7.27 -13.82
CA PRO A 37 -12.63 8.47 -13.41
C PRO A 37 -11.83 9.48 -12.57
N LEU A 38 -10.67 9.09 -12.04
CA LEU A 38 -9.80 9.89 -11.19
C LEU A 38 -8.55 10.41 -11.91
N ARG A 39 -8.32 10.00 -13.15
CA ARG A 39 -7.06 10.23 -13.88
C ARG A 39 -6.63 11.69 -14.00
N ASN A 40 -7.57 12.63 -13.87
CA ASN A 40 -7.31 14.07 -13.94
C ASN A 40 -7.45 14.76 -12.58
N CYS A 41 -7.49 14.00 -11.48
CA CYS A 41 -7.45 14.59 -10.14
C CYS A 41 -6.04 15.11 -9.85
N SER A 42 -5.93 16.27 -9.22
CA SER A 42 -4.63 16.81 -8.81
C SER A 42 -3.98 16.00 -7.70
N HIS A 43 -4.80 15.39 -6.84
CA HIS A 43 -4.33 14.56 -5.72
C HIS A 43 -5.17 13.30 -5.61
N ILE A 44 -4.53 12.19 -5.28
CA ILE A 44 -5.19 10.91 -4.99
C ILE A 44 -4.68 10.42 -3.63
N LEU A 45 -5.60 10.30 -2.66
CA LEU A 45 -5.30 9.76 -1.35
C LEU A 45 -5.37 8.23 -1.39
N LEU A 46 -4.30 7.57 -1.01
CA LEU A 46 -4.19 6.12 -0.91
C LEU A 46 -4.75 5.65 0.44
N ALA A 47 -6.06 5.43 0.51
CA ALA A 47 -6.76 5.07 1.75
C ALA A 47 -6.61 3.57 2.12
N CYS A 48 -5.46 2.97 1.81
CA CYS A 48 -5.12 1.59 2.16
C CYS A 48 -3.60 1.45 2.20
N THR A 49 -3.09 0.74 3.19
CA THR A 49 -1.65 0.53 3.40
C THR A 49 -0.98 -0.37 2.34
N HIS A 50 -1.74 -1.07 1.51
CA HIS A 50 -1.21 -1.89 0.41
C HIS A 50 -0.85 -1.05 -0.83
N TYR A 51 -1.62 0.00 -1.13
CA TYR A 51 -1.50 0.73 -2.39
C TYR A 51 -0.15 1.41 -2.62
N PRO A 52 0.61 1.84 -1.60
CA PRO A 52 1.95 2.35 -1.82
C PRO A 52 2.89 1.38 -2.54
N ALA A 53 2.68 0.06 -2.40
CA ALA A 53 3.46 -0.96 -3.10
C ALA A 53 3.38 -0.88 -4.63
N ILE A 54 2.28 -0.33 -5.17
CA ILE A 54 2.01 -0.25 -6.60
C ILE A 54 1.94 1.20 -7.12
N THR A 55 2.43 2.17 -6.35
CA THR A 55 2.34 3.60 -6.73
C THR A 55 2.95 3.88 -8.11
N GLY A 56 4.02 3.17 -8.48
CA GLY A 56 4.62 3.28 -9.82
C GLY A 56 3.61 2.93 -10.93
N VAL A 57 2.91 1.81 -10.78
CA VAL A 57 1.86 1.39 -11.73
C VAL A 57 0.70 2.38 -11.75
N LEU A 58 0.27 2.86 -10.57
CA LEU A 58 -0.82 3.83 -10.48
C LEU A 58 -0.46 5.14 -11.17
N GLN A 59 0.80 5.59 -11.07
CA GLN A 59 1.26 6.82 -11.70
C GLN A 59 1.21 6.79 -13.23
N GLU A 60 1.43 5.63 -13.83
CA GLU A 60 1.34 5.45 -15.29
C GLU A 60 -0.10 5.57 -15.81
N LEU A 61 -1.11 5.39 -14.94
CA LEU A 61 -2.53 5.36 -15.29
C LEU A 61 -3.26 6.69 -15.07
N VAL A 62 -2.57 7.69 -14.53
CA VAL A 62 -3.10 9.03 -14.24
C VAL A 62 -2.25 10.13 -14.88
N SER A 63 -2.65 11.38 -14.72
CA SER A 63 -1.83 12.51 -15.18
C SER A 63 -0.48 12.53 -14.45
N SER A 64 0.59 12.90 -15.18
CA SER A 64 1.93 13.13 -14.59
C SER A 64 1.92 14.18 -13.47
N GLU A 65 0.96 15.10 -13.49
CA GLU A 65 0.78 16.13 -12.47
C GLU A 65 0.01 15.65 -11.24
N THR A 66 -0.56 14.43 -11.28
CA THR A 66 -1.30 13.86 -10.14
C THR A 66 -0.33 13.50 -9.03
N GLN A 67 -0.60 13.99 -7.82
CA GLN A 67 0.17 13.65 -6.62
C GLN A 67 -0.55 12.58 -5.82
N PHE A 68 0.16 11.51 -5.47
CA PHE A 68 -0.34 10.52 -4.53
C PHE A 68 0.00 10.93 -3.10
N ILE A 69 -1.00 10.83 -2.21
CA ILE A 69 -0.85 11.08 -0.78
C ILE A 69 -0.94 9.72 -0.08
N ASP A 70 0.15 9.32 0.55
CA ASP A 70 0.21 8.14 1.41
C ASP A 70 0.14 8.56 2.88
N PRO A 71 -0.98 8.30 3.58
CA PRO A 71 -1.11 8.65 5.00
C PRO A 71 -0.11 7.93 5.91
N ALA A 72 0.43 6.78 5.50
CA ALA A 72 1.42 6.06 6.29
C ALA A 72 2.73 6.85 6.41
N SER A 73 3.11 7.61 5.39
CA SER A 73 4.29 8.49 5.42
C SER A 73 4.19 9.55 6.52
N GLU A 74 3.02 10.16 6.66
CA GLU A 74 2.75 11.16 7.71
C GLU A 74 2.78 10.52 9.12
N MET A 75 2.23 9.32 9.24
CA MET A 75 2.25 8.56 10.51
C MET A 75 3.68 8.20 10.94
N ILE A 76 4.54 7.81 9.99
CA ILE A 76 5.95 7.51 10.28
C ILE A 76 6.65 8.74 10.87
N ASP A 77 6.41 9.93 10.33
CA ASP A 77 7.01 11.15 10.82
C ASP A 77 6.50 11.54 12.22
N ILE A 78 5.25 11.26 12.53
CA ILE A 78 4.70 11.44 13.89
C ILE A 78 5.40 10.49 14.86
N VAL A 79 5.50 9.20 14.51
CA VAL A 79 6.15 8.19 15.38
C VAL A 79 7.64 8.50 15.61
N ARG A 80 8.34 8.95 14.57
CA ARG A 80 9.75 9.39 14.69
C ARG A 80 9.94 10.50 15.73
N ARG A 81 8.99 11.42 15.86
CA ARG A 81 9.03 12.51 16.85
C ARG A 81 8.90 12.01 18.28
N TRP A 82 8.32 10.84 18.50
CA TRP A 82 8.21 10.23 19.85
C TRP A 82 9.54 9.78 20.40
N ARG A 83 10.59 9.67 19.58
CA ARG A 83 11.95 9.27 20.00
C ARG A 83 11.96 8.02 20.86
N LEU A 84 11.15 7.03 20.49
CA LEU A 84 11.08 5.76 21.20
C LEU A 84 12.46 5.11 21.28
N PRO A 85 12.84 4.56 22.45
CA PRO A 85 14.11 3.85 22.56
C PRO A 85 14.12 2.63 21.65
N LYS A 86 15.22 2.42 20.93
CA LYS A 86 15.44 1.20 20.17
C LYS A 86 15.84 0.08 21.15
N THR A 87 14.86 -0.68 21.63
CA THR A 87 15.07 -1.81 22.52
C THR A 87 14.58 -3.09 21.85
N GLY A 88 15.46 -4.06 21.70
CA GLY A 88 15.11 -5.35 21.07
C GLY A 88 15.12 -5.31 19.51
N GLY A 89 14.69 -6.42 18.92
CA GLY A 89 14.49 -6.58 17.49
C GLY A 89 13.04 -6.36 17.08
N ASP A 90 12.80 -6.33 15.77
CA ASP A 90 11.45 -6.28 15.22
C ASP A 90 10.74 -7.62 15.46
N VAL A 91 9.47 -7.56 15.87
CA VAL A 91 8.61 -8.72 16.08
C VAL A 91 7.46 -8.66 15.09
N PHE A 92 7.33 -9.70 14.27
CA PHE A 92 6.25 -9.80 13.28
C PHE A 92 5.27 -10.89 13.71
N LEU A 93 4.01 -10.51 13.83
CA LEU A 93 2.92 -11.38 14.24
C LEU A 93 1.87 -11.46 13.13
N THR A 94 1.28 -12.63 12.93
CA THR A 94 0.17 -12.82 12.00
C THR A 94 -0.88 -13.76 12.57
N THR A 95 -2.13 -13.56 12.20
CA THR A 95 -3.21 -14.54 12.43
C THR A 95 -3.39 -15.49 11.25
N GLY A 96 -2.68 -15.23 10.14
CA GLY A 96 -2.67 -16.04 8.93
C GLY A 96 -1.43 -16.93 8.81
N ASP A 97 -1.09 -17.29 7.58
CA ASP A 97 0.08 -18.10 7.27
C ASP A 97 1.37 -17.26 7.28
N ALA A 98 2.32 -17.67 8.13
CA ALA A 98 3.59 -16.96 8.31
C ALA A 98 4.48 -16.96 7.05
N ALA A 99 4.44 -18.03 6.25
CA ALA A 99 5.22 -18.12 5.03
C ALA A 99 4.65 -17.19 3.95
N SER A 100 3.34 -17.14 3.83
CA SER A 100 2.63 -16.20 2.94
C SER A 100 2.94 -14.75 3.30
N MET A 101 2.89 -14.39 4.59
CA MET A 101 3.24 -13.03 5.04
C MET A 101 4.66 -12.65 4.65
N ARG A 102 5.65 -13.52 4.86
CA ARG A 102 7.04 -13.26 4.46
C ARG A 102 7.20 -13.07 2.96
N SER A 103 6.56 -13.97 2.18
CA SER A 103 6.63 -13.92 0.72
C SER A 103 6.01 -12.63 0.17
N SER A 104 4.83 -12.26 0.66
CA SER A 104 4.13 -11.05 0.23
C SER A 104 4.88 -9.78 0.64
N ALA A 105 5.44 -9.72 1.84
CA ALA A 105 6.24 -8.58 2.28
C ALA A 105 7.48 -8.38 1.41
N ALA A 106 8.17 -9.46 1.06
CA ALA A 106 9.33 -9.41 0.17
C ALA A 106 8.96 -8.92 -1.24
N LYS A 107 7.88 -9.44 -1.82
CA LYS A 107 7.44 -9.08 -3.17
C LYS A 107 6.87 -7.67 -3.27
N ALA A 108 5.98 -7.29 -2.34
CA ALA A 108 5.26 -6.03 -2.40
C ALA A 108 6.09 -4.83 -1.92
N PHE A 109 6.94 -5.04 -0.91
CA PHE A 109 7.66 -3.94 -0.24
C PHE A 109 9.18 -4.12 -0.20
N GLY A 110 9.72 -5.20 -0.76
CA GLY A 110 11.15 -5.49 -0.69
C GLY A 110 11.66 -5.76 0.74
N VAL A 111 10.76 -6.07 1.69
CA VAL A 111 11.08 -6.27 3.09
C VAL A 111 11.35 -7.74 3.37
N MET A 112 12.58 -8.06 3.76
CA MET A 112 12.95 -9.42 4.18
C MET A 112 12.67 -9.61 5.66
N ILE A 113 11.64 -10.39 5.98
CA ILE A 113 11.26 -10.74 7.35
C ILE A 113 11.85 -12.11 7.68
N ALA A 114 12.78 -12.15 8.64
CA ALA A 114 13.46 -13.42 9.01
C ALA A 114 12.48 -14.38 9.72
N GLU A 115 11.70 -13.87 10.66
CA GLU A 115 10.80 -14.69 11.48
C GLU A 115 9.43 -14.00 11.63
N VAL A 116 8.38 -14.80 11.49
CA VAL A 116 6.99 -14.38 11.73
C VAL A 116 6.35 -15.42 12.65
N THR A 117 5.72 -14.97 13.71
CA THR A 117 5.00 -15.85 14.66
C THR A 117 3.50 -15.80 14.35
N THR A 118 2.90 -16.97 14.15
CA THR A 118 1.45 -17.09 14.05
C THR A 118 0.82 -17.05 15.44
N ILE A 119 -0.19 -16.20 15.61
CA ILE A 119 -0.95 -16.05 16.86
C ILE A 119 -2.42 -16.33 16.60
N SER A 120 -3.13 -16.77 17.63
CA SER A 120 -4.60 -16.85 17.64
C SER A 120 -5.16 -15.70 18.47
N ILE A 121 -6.24 -15.10 17.98
CA ILE A 121 -7.00 -14.05 18.67
C ILE A 121 -8.34 -14.63 19.09
#